data_4de1e532673e59bb8ccff276d0e5ac3e
#
_entry.id   4de1e532673e59bb8ccff276d0e5ac3e
#
_cell.length_a   1.000
_cell.length_b   1.000
_cell.length_c   1.000
_cell.angle_alpha   90.00
_cell.angle_beta   90.00
_cell.angle_gamma   90.00
#
_symmetry.space_group_name_H-M   'P 1'
#
loop_
_entity.id
_entity.type
_entity.pdbx_description
1 polymer ?
#
loop_
_entity_poly.entity_id
_entity_poly.type
_entity_poly.pdbx_seq_one_letter_code
_entity_poly.pdbx_strand_id
1 'polypeptide(L)'
;MRRLLMAAAILGTATCAQAADMPDYLRGSYGPVTVNWRGFYLGGQAGYGSSDANLNGSNSSMLAALISDDVIQQMGVAQWNLGLGKDSARAPGYGAFTGYNWQWDDVVAGVEMSYLHGSFGGKSTAFKELVGGPLSDNFFHDVSVTSSSAISISDMATFRARAAYAWGCFLPYAFAGFALGNANITQSVLVTDAVSLTRFGSFTQLAPLSADSAIHNHLIYGYTAGLGIDINLYAGLFMRAEWEYVRFTDIIDTSINTVRVGLAYKF
;
A
#
# COMPACT_ATOMS: atom_id res chain seq x y z
N MET A 1 19.16 4.31 -6.80
CA MET A 1 19.38 3.19 -7.72
C MET A 1 20.77 2.54 -7.60
N ARG A 2 21.90 3.25 -7.58
CA ARG A 2 23.26 2.65 -7.43
C ARG A 2 23.45 1.81 -6.15
N ARG A 3 22.84 2.17 -5.02
CA ARG A 3 22.97 1.42 -3.73
C ARG A 3 22.13 0.13 -3.70
N LEU A 4 21.03 0.07 -4.44
CA LEU A 4 20.21 -1.15 -4.60
C LEU A 4 20.88 -2.18 -5.51
N LEU A 5 21.59 -1.74 -6.54
CA LEU A 5 22.39 -2.62 -7.41
C LEU A 5 23.59 -3.23 -6.67
N MET A 6 24.20 -2.52 -5.72
CA MET A 6 25.26 -3.09 -4.88
C MET A 6 24.73 -4.13 -3.89
N ALA A 7 23.53 -3.95 -3.31
CA ALA A 7 22.91 -4.93 -2.44
C ALA A 7 22.53 -6.22 -3.21
N ALA A 8 22.05 -6.10 -4.44
CA ALA A 8 21.77 -7.23 -5.31
C ALA A 8 23.03 -7.99 -5.76
N ALA A 9 24.14 -7.28 -5.97
CA ALA A 9 25.43 -7.89 -6.33
C ALA A 9 26.07 -8.67 -5.16
N ILE A 10 25.87 -8.24 -3.91
CA ILE A 10 26.38 -8.94 -2.71
C ILE A 10 25.57 -10.20 -2.43
N LEU A 11 24.27 -10.22 -2.71
CA LEU A 11 23.44 -11.42 -2.60
C LEU A 11 23.74 -12.46 -3.69
N GLY A 12 24.24 -12.06 -4.85
CA GLY A 12 24.62 -12.97 -5.95
C GLY A 12 25.90 -13.75 -5.72
N THR A 13 26.70 -13.43 -4.69
CA THR A 13 27.95 -14.13 -4.34
C THR A 13 27.82 -15.11 -3.18
N ALA A 14 26.61 -15.27 -2.61
CA ALA A 14 26.34 -16.35 -1.66
C ALA A 14 26.32 -17.68 -2.42
N THR A 15 27.50 -18.16 -2.80
CA THR A 15 27.67 -19.55 -3.18
C THR A 15 27.23 -20.38 -1.98
N CYS A 16 26.29 -21.30 -2.20
CA CYS A 16 26.00 -22.34 -1.20
C CYS A 16 27.35 -22.87 -0.74
N ALA A 17 27.67 -22.69 0.54
CA ALA A 17 28.99 -22.98 1.08
C ALA A 17 29.33 -24.43 0.78
N GLN A 18 30.02 -24.64 -0.32
CA GLN A 18 30.69 -25.89 -0.61
C GLN A 18 32.00 -25.83 0.17
N ALA A 19 32.23 -26.82 1.02
CA ALA A 19 33.51 -27.03 1.68
C ALA A 19 34.57 -27.23 0.60
N ALA A 20 35.26 -26.14 0.22
CA ALA A 20 36.15 -26.08 -0.93
C ALA A 20 37.49 -26.85 -0.70
N ASP A 21 37.73 -27.36 0.52
CA ASP A 21 39.01 -27.94 0.91
C ASP A 21 38.97 -29.39 1.40
N MET A 22 37.96 -30.19 1.00
CA MET A 22 38.03 -31.64 1.28
C MET A 22 38.80 -32.39 0.20
N PRO A 23 39.74 -33.29 0.57
CA PRO A 23 40.41 -34.21 -0.35
C PRO A 23 39.41 -35.03 -1.17
N ASP A 24 39.67 -35.30 -2.45
CA ASP A 24 38.76 -35.93 -3.41
C ASP A 24 38.16 -37.28 -2.97
N TYR A 25 38.83 -38.02 -2.10
CA TYR A 25 38.32 -39.27 -1.53
C TYR A 25 37.26 -39.10 -0.45
N LEU A 26 37.08 -37.90 0.08
CA LEU A 26 36.00 -37.54 1.00
C LEU A 26 34.83 -36.82 0.26
N ARG A 27 34.99 -36.50 -1.00
CA ARG A 27 33.90 -36.03 -1.86
C ARG A 27 33.05 -37.25 -2.22
N GLY A 28 32.05 -37.55 -1.40
CA GLY A 28 30.97 -38.40 -1.86
C GLY A 28 30.45 -37.86 -3.19
N SER A 29 30.03 -38.74 -4.10
CA SER A 29 29.43 -38.37 -5.39
C SER A 29 28.20 -37.46 -5.14
N TYR A 30 28.46 -36.16 -5.05
CA TYR A 30 27.37 -35.15 -5.04
C TYR A 30 26.86 -35.02 -6.48
N GLY A 31 25.87 -35.85 -6.81
CA GLY A 31 24.94 -35.44 -7.84
C GLY A 31 24.38 -34.06 -7.48
N PRO A 32 23.88 -33.26 -8.45
CA PRO A 32 23.27 -31.96 -8.15
C PRO A 32 22.23 -32.17 -7.04
N VAL A 33 22.46 -31.57 -5.87
CA VAL A 33 21.51 -31.64 -4.75
C VAL A 33 20.28 -30.86 -5.16
N THR A 34 19.34 -31.54 -5.78
CA THR A 34 18.03 -30.97 -6.07
C THR A 34 17.29 -30.86 -4.75
N VAL A 35 17.15 -29.62 -4.25
CA VAL A 35 16.36 -29.36 -3.05
C VAL A 35 14.91 -29.69 -3.35
N ASN A 36 14.33 -30.58 -2.55
CA ASN A 36 12.90 -30.84 -2.63
C ASN A 36 12.13 -29.70 -1.96
N TRP A 37 11.43 -28.88 -2.76
CA TRP A 37 10.62 -27.77 -2.30
C TRP A 37 9.15 -28.13 -2.02
N ARG A 38 8.75 -29.36 -2.30
CA ARG A 38 7.40 -29.86 -2.04
C ARG A 38 7.14 -29.93 -0.54
N GLY A 39 5.97 -29.46 -0.12
CA GLY A 39 5.51 -29.57 1.26
C GLY A 39 4.87 -28.29 1.78
N PHE A 40 4.40 -28.36 3.00
CA PHE A 40 3.87 -27.25 3.76
C PHE A 40 5.01 -26.42 4.36
N TYR A 41 4.85 -25.11 4.40
CA TYR A 41 5.82 -24.21 5.04
C TYR A 41 5.13 -23.10 5.81
N LEU A 42 5.83 -22.62 6.84
CA LEU A 42 5.42 -21.50 7.67
C LEU A 42 6.61 -20.60 7.96
N GLY A 43 6.42 -19.29 7.91
CA GLY A 43 7.49 -18.32 8.14
C GLY A 43 7.03 -16.98 8.67
N GLY A 44 8.01 -16.24 9.17
CA GLY A 44 7.86 -14.84 9.54
C GLY A 44 8.53 -13.93 8.51
N GLN A 45 8.03 -12.71 8.38
CA GLN A 45 8.56 -11.72 7.44
C GLN A 45 8.56 -10.32 8.04
N ALA A 46 9.48 -9.51 7.56
CA ALA A 46 9.52 -8.08 7.79
C ALA A 46 9.79 -7.37 6.46
N GLY A 47 9.25 -6.19 6.30
CA GLY A 47 9.39 -5.44 5.06
C GLY A 47 9.32 -3.94 5.25
N TYR A 48 9.60 -3.26 4.17
CA TYR A 48 9.46 -1.82 4.07
C TYR A 48 8.77 -1.49 2.74
N GLY A 49 7.77 -0.61 2.80
CA GLY A 49 6.99 -0.29 1.62
C GLY A 49 6.66 1.18 1.48
N SER A 50 6.25 1.54 0.26
CA SER A 50 5.62 2.82 -0.05
C SER A 50 4.18 2.58 -0.44
N SER A 51 3.28 3.43 0.06
CA SER A 51 1.88 3.50 -0.33
C SER A 51 1.62 4.80 -1.07
N ASP A 52 0.88 4.72 -2.17
CA ASP A 52 0.42 5.87 -2.96
C ASP A 52 -1.11 5.89 -2.92
N ALA A 53 -1.69 6.88 -2.23
CA ALA A 53 -3.13 7.06 -2.10
C ALA A 53 -3.61 8.18 -3.02
N ASN A 54 -4.67 7.94 -3.79
CA ASN A 54 -5.31 8.96 -4.62
C ASN A 54 -6.52 9.54 -3.88
N LEU A 55 -6.33 10.72 -3.30
CA LEU A 55 -7.31 11.40 -2.46
C LEU A 55 -8.20 12.40 -3.25
N ASN A 56 -8.00 12.49 -4.57
CA ASN A 56 -8.77 13.39 -5.41
C ASN A 56 -10.26 13.08 -5.35
N GLY A 57 -11.07 14.12 -5.09
CA GLY A 57 -12.52 14.03 -5.11
C GLY A 57 -13.16 13.28 -3.92
N SER A 58 -12.36 12.77 -2.98
CA SER A 58 -12.86 11.98 -1.84
C SER A 58 -13.89 12.75 -0.98
N ASN A 59 -13.80 14.09 -0.90
CA ASN A 59 -14.65 14.93 -0.07
C ASN A 59 -15.69 15.73 -0.88
N SER A 60 -15.82 15.51 -2.18
CA SER A 60 -16.70 16.32 -3.04
C SER A 60 -18.19 16.20 -2.69
N SER A 61 -18.66 15.00 -2.39
CA SER A 61 -20.04 14.75 -1.96
C SER A 61 -20.36 15.37 -0.59
N MET A 62 -19.40 15.34 0.33
CA MET A 62 -19.51 15.94 1.65
C MET A 62 -19.60 17.46 1.56
N LEU A 63 -18.76 18.09 0.73
CA LEU A 63 -18.81 19.52 0.45
C LEU A 63 -20.16 19.92 -0.16
N ALA A 64 -20.63 19.20 -1.18
CA ALA A 64 -21.90 19.46 -1.83
C ALA A 64 -23.09 19.35 -0.87
N ALA A 65 -23.10 18.35 0.00
CA ALA A 65 -24.14 18.18 1.01
C ALA A 65 -24.13 19.30 2.07
N LEU A 66 -22.93 19.73 2.49
CA LEU A 66 -22.76 20.75 3.54
C LEU A 66 -23.32 22.11 3.15
N ILE A 67 -23.26 22.48 1.86
CA ILE A 67 -23.69 23.78 1.35
C ILE A 67 -24.98 23.70 0.50
N SER A 68 -25.72 22.58 0.57
CA SER A 68 -26.88 22.32 -0.31
C SER A 68 -27.96 23.40 -0.22
N ASP A 69 -28.16 23.99 0.96
CA ASP A 69 -29.19 25.02 1.23
C ASP A 69 -28.59 26.43 1.42
N ASP A 70 -27.29 26.61 1.14
CA ASP A 70 -26.59 27.86 1.35
C ASP A 70 -26.50 28.70 0.07
N VAL A 71 -26.57 30.03 0.23
CA VAL A 71 -26.50 31.01 -0.88
C VAL A 71 -25.17 30.92 -1.64
N ILE A 72 -24.06 30.53 -0.97
CA ILE A 72 -22.74 30.40 -1.57
C ILE A 72 -22.68 29.31 -2.66
N GLN A 73 -23.69 28.42 -2.74
CA GLN A 73 -23.83 27.47 -3.83
C GLN A 73 -23.88 28.16 -5.20
N GLN A 74 -24.38 29.38 -5.27
CA GLN A 74 -24.40 30.21 -6.49
C GLN A 74 -22.99 30.53 -7.02
N MET A 75 -21.96 30.46 -6.17
CA MET A 75 -20.56 30.62 -6.57
C MET A 75 -19.93 29.33 -7.13
N GLY A 76 -20.73 28.27 -7.27
CA GLY A 76 -20.24 26.98 -7.75
C GLY A 76 -19.32 26.25 -6.78
N VAL A 77 -19.37 26.55 -5.47
CA VAL A 77 -18.51 25.99 -4.44
C VAL A 77 -18.61 24.46 -4.37
N ALA A 78 -19.82 23.91 -4.60
CA ALA A 78 -20.08 22.48 -4.62
C ALA A 78 -19.27 21.72 -5.69
N GLN A 79 -18.92 22.38 -6.79
CA GLN A 79 -18.16 21.82 -7.92
C GLN A 79 -16.66 22.09 -7.82
N TRP A 80 -16.20 22.71 -6.74
CA TRP A 80 -14.77 22.99 -6.61
C TRP A 80 -13.96 21.68 -6.52
N ASN A 81 -13.07 21.51 -7.49
CA ASN A 81 -12.02 20.54 -7.34
C ASN A 81 -10.97 21.12 -6.36
N LEU A 82 -10.97 20.61 -5.14
CA LEU A 82 -10.09 21.08 -4.08
C LEU A 82 -8.64 20.61 -4.27
N GLY A 83 -8.41 19.67 -5.22
CA GLY A 83 -7.05 19.27 -5.57
C GLY A 83 -6.29 18.58 -4.43
N LEU A 84 -6.96 17.71 -3.66
CA LEU A 84 -6.30 16.92 -2.60
C LEU A 84 -5.10 16.11 -3.13
N GLY A 85 -5.11 15.76 -4.44
CA GLY A 85 -3.97 15.15 -5.09
C GLY A 85 -3.71 13.70 -4.68
N LYS A 86 -2.47 13.30 -4.91
CA LYS A 86 -1.94 12.01 -4.47
C LYS A 86 -0.92 12.25 -3.37
N ASP A 87 -0.94 11.41 -2.36
CA ASP A 87 0.06 11.41 -1.31
C ASP A 87 0.76 10.06 -1.22
N SER A 88 2.06 10.09 -0.92
CA SER A 88 2.90 8.91 -0.84
C SER A 88 3.54 8.84 0.54
N ALA A 89 3.25 7.79 1.28
CA ALA A 89 3.86 7.53 2.56
C ALA A 89 4.71 6.25 2.53
N ARG A 90 5.63 6.12 3.48
CA ARG A 90 6.47 4.94 3.64
C ARG A 90 6.35 4.40 5.05
N ALA A 91 6.26 3.07 5.16
CA ALA A 91 6.12 2.41 6.44
C ALA A 91 6.84 1.07 6.49
N PRO A 92 7.35 0.68 7.67
CA PRO A 92 7.74 -0.70 7.92
C PRO A 92 6.48 -1.56 8.14
N GLY A 93 6.64 -2.87 7.88
CA GLY A 93 5.63 -3.87 8.17
C GLY A 93 6.27 -5.17 8.62
N TYR A 94 5.52 -5.96 9.38
CA TYR A 94 5.93 -7.28 9.82
C TYR A 94 4.73 -8.23 9.78
N GLY A 95 5.02 -9.52 9.67
CA GLY A 95 3.94 -10.49 9.54
C GLY A 95 4.42 -11.92 9.40
N ALA A 96 3.54 -12.75 8.87
CA ALA A 96 3.80 -14.16 8.67
C ALA A 96 3.23 -14.63 7.33
N PHE A 97 3.75 -15.74 6.85
CA PHE A 97 3.23 -16.40 5.66
C PHE A 97 3.24 -17.91 5.82
N THR A 98 2.33 -18.55 5.14
CA THR A 98 2.21 -20.00 5.13
C THR A 98 1.70 -20.46 3.78
N GLY A 99 2.12 -21.63 3.35
CA GLY A 99 1.72 -22.16 2.05
C GLY A 99 2.06 -23.60 1.84
N TYR A 100 1.70 -24.08 0.67
CA TYR A 100 2.01 -25.43 0.22
C TYR A 100 2.53 -25.39 -1.21
N ASN A 101 3.65 -26.09 -1.45
CA ASN A 101 4.25 -26.26 -2.76
C ASN A 101 4.07 -27.69 -3.27
N TRP A 102 3.70 -27.80 -4.54
CA TRP A 102 3.81 -29.01 -5.36
C TRP A 102 5.03 -28.87 -6.25
N GLN A 103 5.83 -29.91 -6.37
CA GLN A 103 7.00 -29.92 -7.24
C GLN A 103 6.92 -31.10 -8.22
N TRP A 104 7.21 -30.79 -9.48
CA TRP A 104 7.37 -31.73 -10.59
C TRP A 104 8.70 -31.42 -11.25
N ASP A 105 9.67 -32.28 -11.05
CA ASP A 105 11.07 -32.07 -11.46
C ASP A 105 11.58 -30.69 -10.94
N ASP A 106 11.90 -29.78 -11.83
CA ASP A 106 12.38 -28.43 -11.48
C ASP A 106 11.25 -27.37 -11.40
N VAL A 107 10.02 -27.73 -11.78
CA VAL A 107 8.88 -26.79 -11.73
C VAL A 107 8.15 -26.92 -10.41
N VAL A 108 7.92 -25.77 -9.77
CA VAL A 108 7.19 -25.71 -8.50
C VAL A 108 5.99 -24.78 -8.67
N ALA A 109 4.82 -25.27 -8.32
CA ALA A 109 3.62 -24.47 -8.18
C ALA A 109 3.14 -24.50 -6.73
N GLY A 110 2.54 -23.42 -6.24
CA GLY A 110 2.10 -23.38 -4.87
C GLY A 110 0.95 -22.41 -4.65
N VAL A 111 0.35 -22.53 -3.46
CA VAL A 111 -0.61 -21.58 -2.92
C VAL A 111 -0.08 -21.07 -1.60
N GLU A 112 -0.31 -19.79 -1.34
CA GLU A 112 0.23 -19.14 -0.15
C GLU A 112 -0.77 -18.13 0.41
N MET A 113 -0.84 -18.05 1.72
CA MET A 113 -1.46 -16.97 2.46
C MET A 113 -0.37 -16.17 3.17
N SER A 114 -0.41 -14.86 2.99
CA SER A 114 0.52 -13.95 3.66
C SER A 114 -0.25 -12.87 4.41
N TYR A 115 0.20 -12.54 5.59
CA TYR A 115 -0.30 -11.46 6.43
C TYR A 115 0.81 -10.46 6.70
N LEU A 116 0.48 -9.17 6.60
CA LEU A 116 1.39 -8.07 6.91
C LEU A 116 0.65 -7.02 7.73
N HIS A 117 1.20 -6.70 8.89
CA HIS A 117 0.79 -5.59 9.74
C HIS A 117 1.74 -4.41 9.53
N GLY A 118 1.19 -3.20 9.37
CA GLY A 118 1.96 -1.97 9.18
C GLY A 118 1.02 -0.76 9.19
N SER A 119 1.52 0.41 8.84
CA SER A 119 0.68 1.62 8.69
C SER A 119 0.93 2.23 7.32
N PHE A 120 0.22 1.69 6.33
CA PHE A 120 0.33 2.12 4.93
C PHE A 120 -0.84 3.04 4.60
N GLY A 121 -0.57 4.17 3.94
CA GLY A 121 -1.65 5.09 3.60
C GLY A 121 -1.14 6.40 3.03
N GLY A 122 -1.96 7.44 3.15
CA GLY A 122 -1.62 8.80 2.74
C GLY A 122 -2.59 9.79 3.37
N LYS A 123 -2.15 11.05 3.44
CA LYS A 123 -2.92 12.16 3.99
C LYS A 123 -2.72 13.39 3.12
N SER A 124 -3.78 14.08 2.78
CA SER A 124 -3.71 15.36 2.07
C SER A 124 -4.68 16.37 2.65
N THR A 125 -4.28 17.64 2.57
CA THR A 125 -5.13 18.78 2.94
C THR A 125 -5.03 19.80 1.81
N ALA A 126 -6.17 20.33 1.40
CA ALA A 126 -6.27 21.34 0.38
C ALA A 126 -7.07 22.54 0.90
N PHE A 127 -6.71 23.72 0.42
CA PHE A 127 -7.37 24.99 0.73
C PHE A 127 -7.70 25.71 -0.58
N LYS A 128 -8.89 26.30 -0.63
CA LYS A 128 -9.31 27.15 -1.73
C LYS A 128 -10.17 28.28 -1.20
N GLU A 129 -9.96 29.48 -1.73
CA GLU A 129 -10.65 30.69 -1.35
C GLU A 129 -11.12 31.46 -2.62
N LEU A 130 -12.27 32.07 -2.56
CA LEU A 130 -12.82 32.89 -3.63
C LEU A 130 -13.75 33.97 -3.09
N VAL A 131 -13.51 35.19 -3.54
CA VAL A 131 -14.43 36.32 -3.31
C VAL A 131 -15.34 36.48 -4.51
N GLY A 132 -16.66 36.43 -4.31
CA GLY A 132 -17.69 36.56 -5.35
C GLY A 132 -18.90 37.34 -4.89
N GLY A 133 -19.81 37.61 -5.82
CA GLY A 133 -21.06 38.32 -5.56
C GLY A 133 -21.19 39.59 -6.39
N PRO A 134 -22.29 40.41 -6.15
CA PRO A 134 -23.28 40.14 -5.11
C PRO A 134 -24.15 38.92 -5.45
N LEU A 135 -24.46 38.11 -4.46
CA LEU A 135 -25.35 36.96 -4.60
C LEU A 135 -26.83 37.38 -4.42
N SER A 136 -27.74 36.41 -4.32
CA SER A 136 -29.18 36.68 -4.22
C SER A 136 -29.56 37.42 -2.93
N ASP A 137 -28.72 37.41 -1.91
CA ASP A 137 -28.86 38.16 -0.66
C ASP A 137 -28.29 39.58 -0.72
N ASN A 138 -27.78 40.03 -1.90
CA ASN A 138 -27.14 41.32 -2.16
C ASN A 138 -25.80 41.56 -1.43
N PHE A 139 -25.14 40.50 -0.92
CA PHE A 139 -23.81 40.59 -0.33
C PHE A 139 -22.74 40.02 -1.26
N PHE A 140 -21.51 40.51 -1.09
CA PHE A 140 -20.29 39.86 -1.55
C PHE A 140 -19.87 38.88 -0.49
N HIS A 141 -19.47 37.69 -0.92
CA HIS A 141 -19.03 36.59 -0.08
C HIS A 141 -17.54 36.30 -0.30
N ASP A 142 -16.82 36.13 0.78
CA ASP A 142 -15.46 35.62 0.81
C ASP A 142 -15.53 34.20 1.40
N VAL A 143 -15.54 33.23 0.49
CA VAL A 143 -15.73 31.82 0.83
C VAL A 143 -14.38 31.11 0.79
N SER A 144 -13.99 30.48 1.91
CA SER A 144 -12.87 29.57 1.93
C SER A 144 -13.29 28.16 2.31
N VAL A 145 -12.67 27.18 1.67
CA VAL A 145 -12.89 25.76 1.91
C VAL A 145 -11.56 25.10 2.24
N THR A 146 -11.49 24.50 3.41
CA THR A 146 -10.40 23.61 3.83
C THR A 146 -10.93 22.19 3.81
N SER A 147 -10.27 21.32 3.06
CA SER A 147 -10.62 19.90 2.96
C SER A 147 -9.42 19.03 3.32
N SER A 148 -9.65 18.03 4.14
CA SER A 148 -8.61 17.05 4.54
C SER A 148 -9.14 15.63 4.35
N SER A 149 -8.30 14.76 3.82
CA SER A 149 -8.60 13.33 3.69
C SER A 149 -7.37 12.51 4.01
N ALA A 150 -7.57 11.40 4.73
CA ALA A 150 -6.51 10.46 5.06
C ALA A 150 -7.04 9.02 5.01
N ILE A 151 -6.18 8.11 4.57
CA ILE A 151 -6.39 6.66 4.64
C ILE A 151 -5.20 6.03 5.36
N SER A 152 -5.47 5.07 6.21
CA SER A 152 -4.44 4.24 6.88
C SER A 152 -4.87 2.78 6.84
N ILE A 153 -4.05 1.95 6.22
CA ILE A 153 -4.24 0.50 6.11
C ILE A 153 -3.31 -0.15 7.12
N SER A 154 -3.89 -0.77 8.15
CA SER A 154 -3.15 -1.36 9.27
C SER A 154 -2.79 -2.82 9.01
N ASP A 155 -3.67 -3.56 8.36
CA ASP A 155 -3.56 -5.00 8.21
C ASP A 155 -3.86 -5.40 6.78
N MET A 156 -3.02 -6.25 6.22
CA MET A 156 -3.19 -6.79 4.88
C MET A 156 -3.03 -8.31 4.90
N ALA A 157 -4.00 -9.01 4.33
CA ALA A 157 -3.93 -10.44 4.06
C ALA A 157 -3.97 -10.67 2.55
N THR A 158 -3.09 -11.52 2.04
CA THR A 158 -3.07 -11.87 0.61
C THR A 158 -3.17 -13.37 0.44
N PHE A 159 -3.98 -13.79 -0.56
CA PHE A 159 -4.12 -15.18 -1.01
C PHE A 159 -3.59 -15.26 -2.42
N ARG A 160 -2.54 -16.02 -2.63
CA ARG A 160 -1.78 -15.98 -3.87
C ARG A 160 -1.41 -17.35 -4.39
N ALA A 161 -1.45 -17.51 -5.71
CA ALA A 161 -0.84 -18.62 -6.42
C ALA A 161 0.57 -18.23 -6.82
N ARG A 162 1.52 -19.16 -6.71
CA ARG A 162 2.91 -18.96 -7.08
C ARG A 162 3.38 -20.01 -8.08
N ALA A 163 4.24 -19.58 -9.01
CA ALA A 163 4.96 -20.43 -9.94
C ALA A 163 6.45 -20.18 -9.80
N ALA A 164 7.24 -21.22 -9.67
CA ALA A 164 8.65 -21.16 -9.35
C ALA A 164 9.45 -22.21 -10.14
N TYR A 165 10.75 -21.98 -10.23
CA TYR A 165 11.69 -22.90 -10.82
C TYR A 165 12.81 -23.24 -9.83
N ALA A 166 13.00 -24.53 -9.55
CA ALA A 166 14.03 -25.01 -8.63
C ALA A 166 15.40 -25.02 -9.33
N TRP A 167 16.30 -24.17 -8.84
CA TRP A 167 17.65 -24.07 -9.35
C TRP A 167 18.66 -24.26 -8.20
N GLY A 168 19.06 -25.51 -7.98
CA GLY A 168 19.92 -25.85 -6.86
C GLY A 168 19.30 -25.49 -5.53
N CYS A 169 19.93 -24.61 -4.75
CA CYS A 169 19.40 -24.12 -3.48
C CYS A 169 18.49 -22.88 -3.63
N PHE A 170 18.29 -22.38 -4.83
CA PHE A 170 17.49 -21.22 -5.14
C PHE A 170 16.14 -21.60 -5.74
N LEU A 171 15.10 -20.87 -5.38
CA LEU A 171 13.75 -21.00 -5.91
C LEU A 171 13.22 -19.61 -6.31
N PRO A 172 13.62 -19.07 -7.47
CA PRO A 172 12.97 -17.88 -8.00
C PRO A 172 11.52 -18.17 -8.33
N TYR A 173 10.62 -17.21 -8.04
CA TYR A 173 9.20 -17.35 -8.27
C TYR A 173 8.51 -16.04 -8.63
N ALA A 174 7.38 -16.16 -9.28
CA ALA A 174 6.39 -15.12 -9.47
C ALA A 174 5.09 -15.55 -8.81
N PHE A 175 4.29 -14.58 -8.40
CA PHE A 175 2.99 -14.83 -7.83
C PHE A 175 1.98 -13.75 -8.23
N ALA A 176 0.70 -14.14 -8.18
CA ALA A 176 -0.43 -13.23 -8.28
C ALA A 176 -1.58 -13.75 -7.41
N GLY A 177 -2.48 -12.84 -7.00
CA GLY A 177 -3.57 -13.22 -6.14
C GLY A 177 -4.48 -12.07 -5.74
N PHE A 178 -5.24 -12.30 -4.67
CA PHE A 178 -6.17 -11.34 -4.09
C PHE A 178 -5.61 -10.78 -2.79
N ALA A 179 -5.95 -9.53 -2.49
CA ALA A 179 -5.59 -8.85 -1.27
C ALA A 179 -6.85 -8.39 -0.53
N LEU A 180 -6.83 -8.52 0.78
CA LEU A 180 -7.80 -7.96 1.71
C LEU A 180 -7.05 -7.00 2.63
N GLY A 181 -7.62 -5.84 2.91
CA GLY A 181 -7.02 -4.86 3.80
C GLY A 181 -8.03 -4.32 4.81
N ASN A 182 -7.54 -3.93 5.97
CA ASN A 182 -8.30 -3.21 6.98
C ASN A 182 -7.88 -1.75 6.95
N ALA A 183 -8.80 -0.85 6.57
CA ALA A 183 -8.52 0.56 6.38
C ALA A 183 -9.30 1.44 7.37
N ASN A 184 -8.65 2.50 7.84
CA ASN A 184 -9.27 3.61 8.53
C ASN A 184 -9.24 4.82 7.60
N ILE A 185 -10.40 5.42 7.34
CA ILE A 185 -10.56 6.57 6.45
C ILE A 185 -11.11 7.72 7.26
N THR A 186 -10.45 8.86 7.22
CA THR A 186 -10.91 10.10 7.85
C THR A 186 -11.01 11.19 6.81
N GLN A 187 -12.15 11.91 6.83
CA GLN A 187 -12.44 12.98 5.91
C GLN A 187 -13.00 14.16 6.69
N SER A 188 -12.59 15.37 6.37
CA SER A 188 -13.14 16.58 6.95
C SER A 188 -13.24 17.70 5.92
N VAL A 189 -14.28 18.48 6.03
CA VAL A 189 -14.50 19.70 5.25
C VAL A 189 -14.92 20.81 6.19
N LEU A 190 -14.23 21.93 6.08
CA LEU A 190 -14.55 23.17 6.78
C LEU A 190 -14.78 24.26 5.73
N VAL A 191 -15.95 24.88 5.78
CA VAL A 191 -16.31 26.03 4.94
C VAL A 191 -16.45 27.24 5.84
N THR A 192 -15.72 28.31 5.54
CA THR A 192 -15.91 29.61 6.19
C THR A 192 -16.38 30.60 5.16
N ASP A 193 -17.30 31.45 5.57
CA ASP A 193 -17.87 32.52 4.74
C ASP A 193 -17.83 33.83 5.49
N ALA A 194 -17.51 34.90 4.80
CA ALA A 194 -17.58 36.25 5.32
C ALA A 194 -18.28 37.15 4.31
N VAL A 195 -19.13 38.05 4.78
CA VAL A 195 -19.98 38.87 3.94
C VAL A 195 -19.62 40.35 4.03
N SER A 196 -19.81 41.07 2.91
CA SER A 196 -19.65 42.50 2.82
C SER A 196 -20.63 43.13 1.83
N LEU A 197 -21.03 44.36 2.06
CA LEU A 197 -21.87 45.14 1.12
C LEU A 197 -21.09 45.56 -0.15
N THR A 198 -19.77 45.54 -0.10
CA THR A 198 -18.91 45.93 -1.22
C THR A 198 -17.78 44.95 -1.39
N ARG A 199 -17.33 44.72 -2.63
CA ARG A 199 -16.28 43.76 -2.96
C ARG A 199 -14.96 43.99 -2.24
N PHE A 200 -14.66 45.24 -1.89
CA PHE A 200 -13.39 45.63 -1.25
C PHE A 200 -13.61 46.23 0.15
N GLY A 201 -14.78 46.01 0.74
CA GLY A 201 -15.13 46.48 2.08
C GLY A 201 -14.59 45.57 3.18
N SER A 202 -14.97 45.90 4.41
CA SER A 202 -14.72 45.01 5.54
C SER A 202 -15.70 43.85 5.50
N PHE A 203 -15.16 42.62 5.52
CA PHE A 203 -15.95 41.41 5.57
C PHE A 203 -16.24 41.02 7.03
N THR A 204 -17.51 40.65 7.28
CA THR A 204 -17.95 40.14 8.57
C THR A 204 -18.05 38.61 8.49
N GLN A 205 -17.33 37.91 9.35
CA GLN A 205 -17.29 36.45 9.37
C GLN A 205 -18.68 35.91 9.81
N LEU A 206 -19.19 34.92 9.07
CA LEU A 206 -20.36 34.14 9.45
C LEU A 206 -19.93 32.90 10.25
N ALA A 207 -20.89 32.17 10.81
CA ALA A 207 -20.63 30.91 11.48
C ALA A 207 -20.07 29.88 10.50
N PRO A 208 -18.96 29.21 10.82
CA PRO A 208 -18.38 28.21 9.92
C PRO A 208 -19.27 26.96 9.81
N LEU A 209 -19.29 26.37 8.62
CA LEU A 209 -19.92 25.07 8.37
C LEU A 209 -18.83 24.00 8.36
N SER A 210 -19.05 22.90 9.08
CA SER A 210 -18.11 21.78 9.08
C SER A 210 -18.81 20.44 8.96
N ALA A 211 -18.15 19.50 8.30
CA ALA A 211 -18.57 18.11 8.24
C ALA A 211 -17.34 17.23 8.38
N ASP A 212 -17.47 16.20 9.22
CA ASP A 212 -16.44 15.22 9.47
C ASP A 212 -17.02 13.81 9.28
N SER A 213 -16.23 12.92 8.72
CA SER A 213 -16.53 11.50 8.57
C SER A 213 -15.32 10.67 8.95
N ALA A 214 -15.55 9.66 9.78
CA ALA A 214 -14.54 8.68 10.14
C ALA A 214 -15.12 7.27 9.98
N ILE A 215 -14.50 6.48 9.12
CA ILE A 215 -14.83 5.08 8.88
C ILE A 215 -13.66 4.26 9.43
N HIS A 216 -13.95 3.42 10.42
CA HIS A 216 -12.95 2.57 11.05
C HIS A 216 -13.16 1.12 10.68
N ASN A 217 -12.06 0.37 10.59
CA ASN A 217 -12.08 -1.08 10.31
C ASN A 217 -12.83 -1.43 9.02
N HIS A 218 -12.70 -0.60 8.00
CA HIS A 218 -13.31 -0.84 6.69
C HIS A 218 -12.53 -1.90 5.93
N LEU A 219 -13.21 -2.98 5.53
CA LEU A 219 -12.61 -4.04 4.73
C LEU A 219 -12.53 -3.61 3.28
N ILE A 220 -11.31 -3.52 2.76
CA ILE A 220 -11.02 -3.18 1.36
C ILE A 220 -10.49 -4.38 0.60
N TYR A 221 -10.78 -4.42 -0.70
CA TYR A 221 -10.40 -5.54 -1.59
C TYR A 221 -9.42 -5.04 -2.65
N GLY A 222 -8.54 -5.95 -3.08
CA GLY A 222 -7.57 -5.64 -4.10
C GLY A 222 -6.98 -6.87 -4.74
N TYR A 223 -5.98 -6.62 -5.56
CA TYR A 223 -5.16 -7.66 -6.16
C TYR A 223 -3.70 -7.45 -5.82
N THR A 224 -2.96 -8.54 -5.86
CA THR A 224 -1.53 -8.55 -5.60
C THR A 224 -0.78 -9.28 -6.70
N ALA A 225 0.43 -8.83 -6.99
CA ALA A 225 1.38 -9.51 -7.85
C ALA A 225 2.80 -9.20 -7.38
N GLY A 226 3.73 -10.12 -7.63
CA GLY A 226 5.11 -9.90 -7.23
C GLY A 226 6.06 -10.98 -7.69
N LEU A 227 7.31 -10.78 -7.30
CA LEU A 227 8.44 -11.66 -7.60
C LEU A 227 9.23 -11.89 -6.32
N GLY A 228 9.81 -13.06 -6.19
CA GLY A 228 10.66 -13.39 -5.05
C GLY A 228 11.66 -14.47 -5.36
N ILE A 229 12.49 -14.73 -4.37
CA ILE A 229 13.44 -15.83 -4.34
C ILE A 229 13.46 -16.42 -2.94
N ASP A 230 13.31 -17.74 -2.86
CA ASP A 230 13.53 -18.51 -1.65
C ASP A 230 14.93 -19.17 -1.77
N ILE A 231 15.70 -19.14 -0.70
CA ILE A 231 17.06 -19.68 -0.63
C ILE A 231 17.11 -20.72 0.48
N ASN A 232 17.29 -21.98 0.13
CA ASN A 232 17.42 -23.04 1.11
C ASN A 232 18.73 -22.90 1.87
N LEU A 233 18.65 -22.83 3.20
CA LEU A 233 19.81 -22.67 4.07
C LEU A 233 20.26 -24.03 4.62
N TYR A 234 19.38 -24.74 5.31
CA TYR A 234 19.67 -26.02 5.92
C TYR A 234 18.39 -26.75 6.34
N ALA A 235 18.27 -28.05 6.03
CA ALA A 235 17.28 -28.98 6.58
C ALA A 235 15.84 -28.43 6.62
N GLY A 236 15.36 -27.85 5.52
CA GLY A 236 14.01 -27.27 5.44
C GLY A 236 13.91 -25.79 5.86
N LEU A 237 14.93 -25.23 6.49
CA LEU A 237 15.01 -23.80 6.76
C LEU A 237 15.37 -23.04 5.46
N PHE A 238 14.60 -22.02 5.11
CA PHE A 238 14.89 -21.17 3.96
C PHE A 238 14.70 -19.70 4.29
N MET A 239 15.43 -18.86 3.59
CA MET A 239 15.32 -17.40 3.61
C MET A 239 14.58 -16.96 2.37
N ARG A 240 13.80 -15.90 2.50
CA ARG A 240 13.02 -15.28 1.43
C ARG A 240 13.42 -13.82 1.22
N ALA A 241 13.50 -13.42 -0.03
CA ALA A 241 13.45 -12.01 -0.44
C ALA A 241 12.36 -11.85 -1.49
N GLU A 242 11.49 -10.86 -1.31
CA GLU A 242 10.28 -10.69 -2.12
C GLU A 242 10.00 -9.22 -2.37
N TRP A 243 9.56 -8.90 -3.59
CA TRP A 243 8.91 -7.65 -3.92
C TRP A 243 7.45 -7.93 -4.25
N GLU A 244 6.53 -7.17 -3.64
CA GLU A 244 5.09 -7.30 -3.84
C GLU A 244 4.47 -5.94 -4.15
N TYR A 245 3.62 -5.92 -5.14
CA TYR A 245 2.70 -4.85 -5.48
C TYR A 245 1.29 -5.25 -5.09
N VAL A 246 0.62 -4.41 -4.31
CA VAL A 246 -0.80 -4.56 -3.95
C VAL A 246 -1.55 -3.32 -4.43
N ARG A 247 -2.72 -3.50 -5.04
CA ARG A 247 -3.61 -2.40 -5.37
C ARG A 247 -5.00 -2.66 -4.82
N PHE A 248 -5.47 -1.74 -4.00
CA PHE A 248 -6.83 -1.67 -3.50
C PHE A 248 -7.64 -0.68 -4.34
N THR A 249 -8.84 -1.10 -4.76
CA THR A 249 -9.78 -0.31 -5.57
C THR A 249 -11.09 -0.20 -4.82
N ASP A 250 -11.22 0.82 -3.97
CA ASP A 250 -12.40 1.08 -3.15
C ASP A 250 -12.64 2.60 -3.07
N ILE A 251 -13.10 3.13 -1.94
CA ILE A 251 -13.39 4.56 -1.71
C ILE A 251 -12.18 5.44 -2.07
N ILE A 252 -10.96 4.99 -1.72
CA ILE A 252 -9.70 5.65 -2.05
C ILE A 252 -8.78 4.64 -2.74
N ASP A 253 -8.50 4.86 -4.03
CA ASP A 253 -7.53 4.05 -4.77
C ASP A 253 -6.15 4.14 -4.11
N THR A 254 -5.66 3.00 -3.63
CA THR A 254 -4.37 2.93 -2.95
C THR A 254 -3.52 1.81 -3.53
N SER A 255 -2.29 2.13 -3.92
CA SER A 255 -1.31 1.14 -4.32
C SER A 255 -0.16 1.09 -3.32
N ILE A 256 0.29 -0.12 -3.01
CA ILE A 256 1.35 -0.38 -2.04
C ILE A 256 2.43 -1.23 -2.70
N ASN A 257 3.67 -0.75 -2.63
CA ASN A 257 4.86 -1.46 -3.07
C ASN A 257 5.68 -1.84 -1.84
N THR A 258 5.94 -3.11 -1.62
CA THR A 258 6.75 -3.59 -0.49
C THR A 258 7.92 -4.42 -0.95
N VAL A 259 9.05 -4.26 -0.26
CA VAL A 259 10.17 -5.21 -0.30
C VAL A 259 10.21 -5.90 1.05
N ARG A 260 10.25 -7.21 1.04
CA ARG A 260 10.17 -8.06 2.24
C ARG A 260 11.33 -9.03 2.30
N VAL A 261 11.73 -9.33 3.51
CA VAL A 261 12.64 -10.45 3.83
C VAL A 261 11.98 -11.33 4.87
N GLY A 262 12.21 -12.62 4.80
CA GLY A 262 11.59 -13.58 5.71
C GLY A 262 12.46 -14.80 5.95
N LEU A 263 12.12 -15.51 7.01
CA LEU A 263 12.64 -16.83 7.33
C LEU A 263 11.47 -17.79 7.49
N ALA A 264 11.59 -18.99 6.94
CA ALA A 264 10.54 -19.98 7.01
C ALA A 264 11.12 -21.40 7.13
N TYR A 265 10.32 -22.28 7.67
CA TYR A 265 10.61 -23.68 7.76
C TYR A 265 9.60 -24.50 6.94
N LYS A 266 10.11 -25.40 6.14
CA LYS A 266 9.35 -26.36 5.34
C LYS A 266 9.36 -27.72 6.05
N PHE A 267 8.17 -28.29 6.18
CA PHE A 267 7.92 -29.58 6.81
C PHE A 267 7.95 -30.74 5.80
#